data_9bb66575203081f3acdb104672a2b311
#
_entry.id   9bb66575203081f3acdb104672a2b311
#
_cell.length_a   1.000
_cell.length_b   1.000
_cell.length_c   1.000
_cell.angle_alpha   90.00
_cell.angle_beta   90.00
_cell.angle_gamma   90.00
#
_symmetry.space_group_name_H-M   'P 1'
#
loop_
_entity.id
_entity.type
_entity.pdbx_description
1 polymer ?
#
loop_
_entity_poly.entity_id
_entity_poly.type
_entity_poly.pdbx_seq_one_letter_code
_entity_poly.pdbx_strand_id
1 'polypeptide(L)'
;MKKTFIALSLLAIPTMMWAQDENEINVDAQVRARAEYRNGYQQLRPEGAQPASFINERARLGIGYERGDGLSAKLSVQQVGVWGQYAQIQRSGEIMMNEAWGQLRFGENFFAKLGRQILSYDDERLFGDLDWNVAGRSHDALKLGYENDRHKLHLILGFNQNGERLLGTKYANPGQPYKHMQTLWYHYGNEDNPFGISALFSNLGWEHTPSAQGDARFMQTLGAYVTYRPEKFDLQASAYYQTGKTLDNYDKISAWMASVNVGFMPNEQWKFNLGYDYLSGEDEKGDTYNTFNPLYGTHHKFYGAMDYFYMAENPRQGLQDIQLGVTFTPTEKLALKANRHYFLEVVKIDGKDQGLGAAVDLQLDYELMRDVKLTVGYSTMFASKWMPAVAGPESYKRWQDWAFVSLNINPRILSFKW
;
A
#
# COMPACT_ATOMS: atom_id res chain seq x y z
N MET A 1 4.53 37.12 27.47
CA MET A 1 5.19 35.95 26.87
C MET A 1 5.56 34.98 27.98
N LYS A 2 4.76 33.93 28.22
CA LYS A 2 5.03 32.90 29.24
C LYS A 2 5.68 31.73 28.54
N LYS A 3 6.93 31.46 28.86
CA LYS A 3 7.68 30.28 28.40
C LYS A 3 7.25 29.07 29.25
N THR A 4 6.53 28.14 28.66
CA THR A 4 6.20 26.85 29.31
C THR A 4 7.35 25.88 29.05
N PHE A 5 8.13 25.56 30.07
CA PHE A 5 9.11 24.49 30.05
C PHE A 5 8.36 23.15 30.23
N ILE A 6 8.42 22.27 29.23
CA ILE A 6 8.01 20.87 29.38
C ILE A 6 9.20 20.12 29.99
N ALA A 7 9.10 19.77 31.27
CA ALA A 7 10.06 18.92 31.95
C ALA A 7 9.82 17.46 31.48
N LEU A 8 10.76 16.89 30.72
CA LEU A 8 10.83 15.46 30.45
C LEU A 8 11.28 14.76 31.73
N SER A 9 10.39 14.11 32.47
CA SER A 9 10.70 13.24 33.57
C SER A 9 11.35 11.96 33.06
N LEU A 10 12.65 11.77 33.37
CA LEU A 10 13.35 10.51 33.14
C LEU A 10 12.72 9.44 34.08
N LEU A 11 11.99 8.49 33.46
CA LEU A 11 11.51 7.30 34.11
C LEU A 11 12.72 6.38 34.44
N ALA A 12 12.89 6.02 35.70
CA ALA A 12 13.88 5.05 36.16
C ALA A 12 13.60 3.68 35.54
N ILE A 13 14.55 3.16 34.78
CA ILE A 13 14.53 1.84 34.19
C ILE A 13 14.83 0.82 35.26
N PRO A 14 13.96 -0.16 35.58
CA PRO A 14 14.31 -1.23 36.48
C PRO A 14 15.37 -2.15 35.83
N THR A 15 16.41 -2.50 36.59
CA THR A 15 17.41 -3.48 36.19
C THR A 15 16.76 -4.87 36.12
N MET A 16 16.56 -5.39 34.92
CA MET A 16 16.09 -6.77 34.70
C MET A 16 17.24 -7.75 34.77
N MET A 17 17.02 -8.87 35.46
CA MET A 17 17.88 -10.05 35.44
C MET A 17 17.87 -10.67 34.05
N TRP A 18 19.04 -10.89 33.48
CA TRP A 18 19.26 -11.42 32.14
C TRP A 18 19.10 -12.95 32.14
N ALA A 19 18.09 -13.46 31.43
CA ALA A 19 18.11 -14.81 30.92
C ALA A 19 19.12 -14.86 29.77
N GLN A 20 19.68 -16.04 29.48
CA GLN A 20 20.66 -16.21 28.39
C GLN A 20 19.94 -15.97 27.08
N ASP A 21 20.13 -14.78 26.51
CA ASP A 21 19.39 -14.30 25.32
C ASP A 21 19.97 -14.96 24.07
N GLU A 22 19.14 -15.71 23.34
CA GLU A 22 19.51 -16.17 22.01
C GLU A 22 19.61 -14.97 21.06
N ASN A 23 20.75 -14.81 20.44
CA ASN A 23 20.93 -13.87 19.35
C ASN A 23 20.63 -14.59 18.03
N GLU A 24 20.04 -13.89 17.10
CA GLU A 24 19.82 -14.41 15.74
C GLU A 24 20.22 -13.37 14.71
N ILE A 25 20.93 -13.84 13.66
CA ILE A 25 21.18 -13.09 12.44
C ILE A 25 20.53 -13.84 11.27
N ASN A 26 19.75 -13.10 10.48
CA ASN A 26 19.13 -13.60 9.26
C ASN A 26 19.60 -12.78 8.06
N VAL A 27 19.93 -13.46 6.95
CA VAL A 27 20.26 -12.81 5.69
C VAL A 27 19.31 -13.35 4.62
N ASP A 28 18.51 -12.45 4.06
CA ASP A 28 17.57 -12.76 2.99
C ASP A 28 18.03 -12.12 1.68
N ALA A 29 17.91 -12.83 0.57
CA ALA A 29 18.17 -12.30 -0.76
C ALA A 29 16.89 -12.39 -1.60
N GLN A 30 16.69 -11.43 -2.50
CA GLN A 30 15.61 -11.49 -3.48
C GLN A 30 16.11 -11.07 -4.84
N VAL A 31 15.81 -11.89 -5.85
CA VAL A 31 15.90 -11.51 -7.27
C VAL A 31 14.53 -11.71 -7.88
N ARG A 32 13.93 -10.63 -8.38
CA ARG A 32 12.65 -10.66 -9.08
C ARG A 32 12.80 -10.04 -10.47
N ALA A 33 12.51 -10.82 -11.49
CA ALA A 33 12.38 -10.35 -12.86
C ALA A 33 10.92 -10.46 -13.30
N ARG A 34 10.35 -9.39 -13.90
CA ARG A 34 9.00 -9.36 -14.41
C ARG A 34 8.96 -8.78 -15.82
N ALA A 35 8.73 -9.65 -16.80
CA ALA A 35 8.45 -9.25 -18.17
C ALA A 35 6.99 -8.79 -18.28
N GLU A 36 6.78 -7.63 -18.88
CA GLU A 36 5.46 -7.02 -19.07
C GLU A 36 5.21 -6.68 -20.54
N TYR A 37 3.97 -6.88 -20.95
CA TYR A 37 3.36 -6.35 -22.18
C TYR A 37 2.22 -5.43 -21.79
N ARG A 38 2.25 -4.18 -22.23
CA ARG A 38 1.26 -3.14 -21.91
C ARG A 38 0.61 -2.59 -23.17
N ASN A 39 -0.66 -2.87 -23.30
CA ASN A 39 -1.51 -2.36 -24.36
C ASN A 39 -2.69 -1.60 -23.73
N GLY A 40 -2.36 -0.51 -22.98
CA GLY A 40 -3.34 0.30 -22.27
C GLY A 40 -3.35 0.11 -20.75
N TYR A 41 -2.19 -0.09 -20.13
CA TYR A 41 -2.01 -0.14 -18.68
C TYR A 41 -2.00 1.27 -18.09
N GLN A 42 -2.73 1.53 -17.00
CA GLN A 42 -2.95 2.81 -16.31
C GLN A 42 -3.65 3.90 -17.13
N GLN A 43 -3.64 3.81 -18.44
CA GLN A 43 -4.35 4.71 -19.34
C GLN A 43 -4.75 3.97 -20.60
N LEU A 44 -5.79 4.44 -21.27
CA LEU A 44 -6.20 3.90 -22.57
C LEU A 44 -5.10 4.17 -23.60
N ARG A 45 -4.74 3.14 -24.36
CA ARG A 45 -3.72 3.28 -25.40
C ARG A 45 -4.26 4.10 -26.58
N PRO A 46 -3.60 5.22 -26.93
CA PRO A 46 -4.02 6.03 -28.07
C PRO A 46 -4.08 5.21 -29.38
N GLU A 47 -4.97 5.59 -30.27
CA GLU A 47 -4.99 5.04 -31.63
C GLU A 47 -3.68 5.38 -32.34
N GLY A 48 -3.01 4.41 -32.96
CA GLY A 48 -1.70 4.60 -33.57
C GLY A 48 -0.48 4.38 -32.65
N ALA A 49 -0.63 4.45 -31.34
CA ALA A 49 0.44 4.09 -30.42
C ALA A 49 0.76 2.59 -30.48
N GLN A 50 2.02 2.22 -30.26
CA GLN A 50 2.45 0.83 -30.13
C GLN A 50 2.34 0.37 -28.67
N PRO A 51 2.07 -0.92 -28.41
CA PRO A 51 2.18 -1.49 -27.06
C PRO A 51 3.61 -1.39 -26.55
N ALA A 52 3.78 -1.27 -25.23
CA ALA A 52 5.08 -1.32 -24.58
C ALA A 52 5.42 -2.75 -24.13
N SER A 53 6.71 -3.09 -24.17
CA SER A 53 7.23 -4.33 -23.59
C SER A 53 8.58 -4.06 -22.93
N PHE A 54 8.80 -4.58 -21.75
CA PHE A 54 10.03 -4.41 -20.98
C PHE A 54 10.13 -5.49 -19.89
N ILE A 55 11.29 -5.60 -19.27
CA ILE A 55 11.51 -6.48 -18.13
C ILE A 55 11.98 -5.60 -16.96
N ASN A 56 11.15 -5.54 -15.91
CA ASN A 56 11.54 -4.97 -14.63
C ASN A 56 12.38 -5.96 -13.85
N GLU A 57 13.34 -5.45 -13.09
CA GLU A 57 14.11 -6.23 -12.14
C GLU A 57 14.18 -5.56 -10.77
N ARG A 58 14.27 -6.39 -9.74
CA ARG A 58 14.66 -6.01 -8.38
C ARG A 58 15.67 -7.03 -7.87
N ALA A 59 16.81 -6.53 -7.39
CA ALA A 59 17.74 -7.28 -6.57
C ALA A 59 17.75 -6.64 -5.17
N ARG A 60 17.45 -7.42 -4.12
CA ARG A 60 17.38 -6.95 -2.73
C ARG A 60 18.20 -7.87 -1.84
N LEU A 61 18.91 -7.28 -0.89
CA LEU A 61 19.60 -7.97 0.19
C LEU A 61 19.12 -7.39 1.52
N GLY A 62 18.68 -8.26 2.42
CA GLY A 62 18.23 -7.90 3.77
C GLY A 62 19.07 -8.59 4.84
N ILE A 63 19.40 -7.87 5.91
CA ILE A 63 20.03 -8.40 7.11
C ILE A 63 19.12 -8.04 8.28
N GLY A 64 18.64 -9.04 8.99
CA GLY A 64 17.90 -8.93 10.24
C GLY A 64 18.78 -9.36 11.41
N TYR A 65 18.67 -8.67 12.53
CA TYR A 65 19.28 -9.02 13.79
C TYR A 65 18.22 -9.02 14.90
N GLU A 66 18.21 -10.05 15.69
CA GLU A 66 17.34 -10.17 16.87
C GLU A 66 18.18 -10.59 18.07
N ARG A 67 17.96 -9.92 19.19
CA ARG A 67 18.53 -10.27 20.48
C ARG A 67 17.38 -10.56 21.45
N GLY A 68 17.49 -11.66 22.19
CA GLY A 68 16.40 -12.18 23.01
C GLY A 68 15.87 -11.21 24.09
N ASP A 69 16.67 -10.21 24.51
CA ASP A 69 16.27 -9.16 25.44
C ASP A 69 15.36 -8.07 24.81
N GLY A 70 14.98 -8.22 23.55
CA GLY A 70 14.04 -7.34 22.87
C GLY A 70 14.66 -6.27 21.97
N LEU A 71 15.96 -6.34 21.67
CA LEU A 71 16.56 -5.53 20.61
C LEU A 71 16.41 -6.25 19.27
N SER A 72 15.84 -5.58 18.26
CA SER A 72 15.88 -6.03 16.87
C SER A 72 16.25 -4.90 15.93
N ALA A 73 16.86 -5.25 14.80
CA ALA A 73 17.22 -4.30 13.76
C ALA A 73 17.11 -4.95 12.38
N LYS A 74 16.85 -4.15 11.37
CA LYS A 74 16.86 -4.59 9.97
C LYS A 74 17.53 -3.55 9.07
N LEU A 75 18.37 -4.04 8.18
CA LEU A 75 18.93 -3.28 7.10
C LEU A 75 18.60 -4.00 5.79
N SER A 76 17.97 -3.32 4.85
CA SER A 76 17.64 -3.87 3.54
C SER A 76 17.96 -2.86 2.44
N VAL A 77 18.83 -3.25 1.52
CA VAL A 77 19.21 -2.48 0.35
C VAL A 77 18.70 -3.14 -0.91
N GLN A 78 18.40 -2.35 -1.92
CA GLN A 78 17.93 -2.86 -3.20
C GLN A 78 18.46 -2.03 -4.38
N GLN A 79 18.57 -2.69 -5.52
CA GLN A 79 18.65 -2.09 -6.84
C GLN A 79 17.36 -2.46 -7.60
N VAL A 80 16.76 -1.51 -8.28
CA VAL A 80 15.60 -1.71 -9.14
C VAL A 80 15.86 -1.05 -10.49
N GLY A 81 15.30 -1.64 -11.55
CA GLY A 81 15.51 -1.09 -12.88
C GLY A 81 14.75 -1.84 -13.97
N VAL A 82 15.10 -1.52 -15.21
CA VAL A 82 14.63 -2.19 -16.42
C VAL A 82 15.82 -2.76 -17.15
N TRP A 83 15.72 -3.97 -17.68
CA TRP A 83 16.79 -4.57 -18.45
C TRP A 83 17.19 -3.71 -19.65
N GLY A 84 18.48 -3.44 -19.79
CA GLY A 84 19.02 -2.53 -20.79
C GLY A 84 19.03 -1.05 -20.39
N GLN A 85 18.51 -0.69 -19.21
CA GLN A 85 18.59 0.68 -18.67
C GLN A 85 20.04 1.11 -18.40
N TYR A 86 20.86 0.17 -17.95
CA TYR A 86 22.26 0.38 -17.66
C TYR A 86 23.15 -0.18 -18.76
N ALA A 87 24.26 0.48 -19.05
CA ALA A 87 25.28 -0.03 -19.97
C ALA A 87 25.91 -1.32 -19.42
N GLN A 88 26.35 -2.21 -20.31
CA GLN A 88 27.03 -3.46 -19.91
C GLN A 88 28.29 -3.21 -19.06
N ILE A 89 28.98 -2.10 -19.31
CA ILE A 89 30.15 -1.63 -18.53
C ILE A 89 29.69 -0.36 -17.81
N GLN A 90 29.11 -0.51 -16.61
CA GLN A 90 28.63 0.60 -15.80
C GLN A 90 29.60 0.88 -14.65
N ARG A 91 29.95 2.16 -14.46
CA ARG A 91 30.80 2.60 -13.35
C ARG A 91 30.03 3.21 -12.19
N SER A 92 28.78 3.53 -12.37
CA SER A 92 27.88 4.07 -11.34
C SER A 92 26.57 3.28 -11.36
N GLY A 93 26.02 2.97 -10.21
CA GLY A 93 24.73 2.32 -10.03
C GLY A 93 24.02 2.93 -8.82
N GLU A 94 22.70 2.89 -8.81
CA GLU A 94 21.90 3.35 -7.70
C GLU A 94 21.49 2.15 -6.83
N ILE A 95 22.01 2.12 -5.60
CA ILE A 95 21.51 1.25 -4.55
C ILE A 95 20.70 2.12 -3.61
N MET A 96 19.45 1.73 -3.40
CA MET A 96 18.55 2.45 -2.51
C MET A 96 18.25 1.67 -1.23
N MET A 97 18.01 2.40 -0.15
CA MET A 97 17.57 1.83 1.11
C MET A 97 16.08 1.47 1.02
N ASN A 98 15.76 0.19 1.20
CA ASN A 98 14.38 -0.27 1.32
C ASN A 98 13.91 -0.19 2.78
N GLU A 99 14.66 -0.77 3.71
CA GLU A 99 14.41 -0.66 5.15
C GLU A 99 15.72 -0.39 5.91
N ALA A 100 15.65 0.42 6.97
CA ALA A 100 16.75 0.66 7.91
C ALA A 100 16.16 1.10 9.25
N TRP A 101 15.96 0.17 10.17
CA TRP A 101 15.31 0.46 11.44
C TRP A 101 15.88 -0.35 12.59
N GLY A 102 15.74 0.20 13.80
CA GLY A 102 15.95 -0.47 15.06
C GLY A 102 14.68 -0.49 15.90
N GLN A 103 14.48 -1.54 16.66
CA GLN A 103 13.36 -1.70 17.57
C GLN A 103 13.83 -2.15 18.95
N LEU A 104 13.28 -1.54 19.99
CA LEU A 104 13.45 -1.92 21.38
C LEU A 104 12.10 -2.38 21.93
N ARG A 105 12.08 -3.51 22.65
CA ARG A 105 10.93 -3.96 23.43
C ARG A 105 11.12 -3.55 24.90
N PHE A 106 10.01 -3.21 25.54
CA PHE A 106 9.94 -2.82 26.94
C PHE A 106 8.93 -3.70 27.66
N GLY A 107 9.40 -4.59 28.51
CA GLY A 107 8.56 -5.65 29.05
C GLY A 107 8.06 -6.57 27.94
N GLU A 108 6.92 -7.20 28.18
CA GLU A 108 6.38 -8.22 27.26
C GLU A 108 5.68 -7.64 26.04
N ASN A 109 5.03 -6.47 26.19
CA ASN A 109 4.03 -6.01 25.24
C ASN A 109 4.33 -4.68 24.54
N PHE A 110 5.25 -3.86 25.08
CA PHE A 110 5.56 -2.54 24.52
C PHE A 110 6.79 -2.56 23.64
N PHE A 111 6.78 -1.71 22.60
CA PHE A 111 7.96 -1.50 21.77
C PHE A 111 8.05 -0.08 21.22
N ALA A 112 9.26 0.32 20.85
CA ALA A 112 9.55 1.49 20.04
C ALA A 112 10.40 1.08 18.84
N LYS A 113 9.95 1.40 17.62
CA LYS A 113 10.63 1.13 16.35
C LYS A 113 10.90 2.43 15.63
N LEU A 114 12.15 2.70 15.31
CA LEU A 114 12.60 3.94 14.68
C LEU A 114 13.35 3.65 13.38
N GLY A 115 13.08 4.41 12.35
CA GLY A 115 13.80 4.40 11.08
C GLY A 115 12.89 4.13 9.88
N ARG A 116 13.53 3.83 8.74
CA ARG A 116 12.86 3.53 7.48
C ARG A 116 12.25 2.14 7.53
N GLN A 117 10.92 2.05 7.47
CA GLN A 117 10.16 0.84 7.70
C GLN A 117 8.92 0.76 6.82
N ILE A 118 8.47 -0.45 6.56
CA ILE A 118 7.20 -0.72 5.89
C ILE A 118 6.06 -0.47 6.89
N LEU A 119 5.03 0.25 6.47
CA LEU A 119 3.76 0.40 7.16
C LEU A 119 2.68 -0.30 6.34
N SER A 120 2.18 -1.42 6.84
CA SER A 120 1.13 -2.22 6.22
C SER A 120 0.09 -2.55 7.28
N TYR A 121 -1.16 -2.15 7.06
CA TYR A 121 -2.25 -2.27 8.01
C TYR A 121 -3.52 -2.75 7.33
N ASP A 122 -4.26 -3.61 8.04
CA ASP A 122 -5.57 -4.13 7.64
C ASP A 122 -5.53 -4.82 6.26
N ASP A 123 -6.38 -4.39 5.32
CA ASP A 123 -6.39 -4.86 3.93
C ASP A 123 -5.42 -4.08 3.00
N GLU A 124 -4.66 -3.14 3.56
CA GLU A 124 -3.73 -2.25 2.85
C GLU A 124 -4.38 -1.19 1.95
N ARG A 125 -5.63 -0.82 2.19
CA ARG A 125 -6.30 0.24 1.42
C ARG A 125 -5.74 1.63 1.66
N LEU A 126 -5.21 1.90 2.86
CA LEU A 126 -4.68 3.22 3.26
C LEU A 126 -3.16 3.21 3.49
N PHE A 127 -2.63 2.15 4.09
CA PHE A 127 -1.21 1.93 4.31
C PHE A 127 -0.86 0.51 3.88
N GLY A 128 -0.01 0.38 2.87
CA GLY A 128 0.43 -0.90 2.33
C GLY A 128 1.87 -0.88 1.86
N ASP A 129 2.46 -2.07 1.76
CA ASP A 129 3.85 -2.28 1.37
C ASP A 129 4.13 -1.97 -0.10
N LEU A 130 3.07 -2.02 -0.93
CA LEU A 130 3.14 -1.84 -2.36
C LEU A 130 4.19 -2.76 -3.02
N ASP A 131 4.33 -4.01 -2.56
CA ASP A 131 5.36 -4.92 -3.08
C ASP A 131 5.19 -5.26 -4.57
N TRP A 132 3.98 -5.05 -5.12
CA TRP A 132 3.74 -5.11 -6.56
C TRP A 132 4.65 -4.15 -7.34
N ASN A 133 4.80 -2.90 -6.90
CA ASN A 133 5.75 -1.96 -7.48
C ASN A 133 7.18 -2.50 -7.34
N VAL A 134 8.03 -2.25 -8.35
CA VAL A 134 9.39 -2.78 -8.35
C VAL A 134 10.20 -2.30 -7.15
N ALA A 135 9.97 -1.09 -6.65
CA ALA A 135 10.67 -0.52 -5.49
C ALA A 135 10.03 -0.88 -4.13
N GLY A 136 8.70 -1.15 -4.10
CA GLY A 136 7.95 -1.22 -2.85
C GLY A 136 7.75 0.16 -2.21
N ARG A 137 7.23 0.20 -0.97
CA ARG A 137 7.00 1.44 -0.22
C ARG A 137 7.52 1.33 1.21
N SER A 138 8.22 2.36 1.66
CA SER A 138 8.70 2.49 3.04
C SER A 138 8.48 3.91 3.54
N HIS A 139 8.40 4.06 4.86
CA HIS A 139 8.19 5.33 5.56
C HIS A 139 9.29 5.55 6.59
N ASP A 140 9.76 6.78 6.73
CA ASP A 140 10.68 7.18 7.80
C ASP A 140 9.83 7.63 8.99
N ALA A 141 9.83 6.84 10.07
CA ALA A 141 8.91 7.03 11.19
C ALA A 141 9.43 6.47 12.51
N LEU A 142 8.90 7.03 13.61
CA LEU A 142 8.89 6.42 14.93
C LEU A 142 7.54 5.72 15.13
N LYS A 143 7.55 4.42 15.41
CA LYS A 143 6.38 3.63 15.79
C LYS A 143 6.49 3.19 17.23
N LEU A 144 5.55 3.64 18.06
CA LEU A 144 5.38 3.15 19.43
C LEU A 144 4.22 2.16 19.42
N GLY A 145 4.40 1.02 20.04
CA GLY A 145 3.39 -0.03 20.00
C GLY A 145 3.20 -0.72 21.34
N TYR A 146 1.96 -1.18 21.52
CA TYR A 146 1.56 -2.17 22.51
C TYR A 146 0.92 -3.34 21.77
N GLU A 147 1.40 -4.55 21.98
CA GLU A 147 0.85 -5.76 21.38
C GLU A 147 0.79 -6.88 22.41
N ASN A 148 -0.39 -7.48 22.56
CA ASN A 148 -0.59 -8.75 23.23
C ASN A 148 -1.39 -9.70 22.33
N ASP A 149 -1.81 -10.84 22.83
CA ASP A 149 -2.49 -11.87 22.04
C ASP A 149 -3.76 -11.37 21.30
N ARG A 150 -4.46 -10.37 21.83
CA ARG A 150 -5.74 -9.89 21.29
C ARG A 150 -5.76 -8.43 20.88
N HIS A 151 -4.90 -7.61 21.49
CA HIS A 151 -4.92 -6.16 21.33
C HIS A 151 -3.59 -5.68 20.74
N LYS A 152 -3.67 -4.88 19.69
CA LYS A 152 -2.52 -4.16 19.15
C LYS A 152 -2.87 -2.68 19.07
N LEU A 153 -2.00 -1.82 19.56
CA LEU A 153 -2.14 -0.37 19.51
C LEU A 153 -0.85 0.25 19.02
N HIS A 154 -0.88 0.97 17.92
CA HIS A 154 0.30 1.61 17.33
C HIS A 154 0.09 3.12 17.21
N LEU A 155 1.03 3.89 17.70
CA LEU A 155 1.18 5.32 17.43
C LEU A 155 2.38 5.52 16.51
N ILE A 156 2.14 6.10 15.33
CA ILE A 156 3.15 6.29 14.28
C ILE A 156 3.34 7.79 14.09
N LEU A 157 4.59 8.24 14.17
CA LEU A 157 4.98 9.62 14.06
C LEU A 157 6.00 9.78 12.94
N GLY A 158 5.74 10.66 11.98
CA GLY A 158 6.62 10.98 10.87
C GLY A 158 6.81 12.48 10.71
N PHE A 159 8.04 12.88 10.38
CA PHE A 159 8.39 14.25 10.04
C PHE A 159 9.43 14.26 8.93
N ASN A 160 9.04 14.69 7.75
CA ASN A 160 9.88 14.64 6.56
C ASN A 160 10.44 16.00 6.18
N GLN A 161 11.70 16.02 5.77
CA GLN A 161 12.40 17.17 5.20
C GLN A 161 13.19 16.71 3.97
N ASN A 162 13.40 17.59 3.01
CA ASN A 162 14.16 17.28 1.79
C ASN A 162 15.67 17.59 1.91
N GLY A 163 16.16 17.81 3.11
CA GLY A 163 17.57 18.02 3.42
C GLY A 163 17.77 18.73 4.76
N GLU A 164 19.00 18.76 5.24
CA GLU A 164 19.40 19.55 6.39
C GLU A 164 19.30 21.04 6.05
N ARG A 165 18.81 21.86 6.99
CA ARG A 165 18.65 23.29 6.83
C ARG A 165 19.14 24.03 8.07
N LEU A 166 19.75 25.19 7.83
CA LEU A 166 20.13 26.10 8.93
C LEU A 166 18.93 26.84 9.50
N LEU A 167 17.92 27.12 8.67
CA LEU A 167 16.74 27.90 9.02
C LEU A 167 15.49 27.35 8.31
N GLY A 168 14.36 27.35 9.03
CA GLY A 168 13.06 26.96 8.51
C GLY A 168 12.88 25.44 8.36
N THR A 169 11.64 25.03 8.07
CA THR A 169 11.24 23.62 7.92
C THR A 169 10.42 23.40 6.66
N LYS A 170 10.66 24.21 5.61
CA LYS A 170 9.91 24.07 4.35
C LYS A 170 10.24 22.72 3.69
N TYR A 171 9.18 22.01 3.32
CA TYR A 171 9.24 20.74 2.64
C TYR A 171 8.27 20.75 1.47
N ALA A 172 8.77 20.98 0.27
CA ALA A 172 7.99 21.04 -0.95
C ALA A 172 8.68 20.16 -2.00
N ASN A 173 8.51 18.84 -1.86
CA ASN A 173 9.09 17.88 -2.79
C ASN A 173 7.95 17.11 -3.46
N PRO A 174 7.68 17.35 -4.76
CA PRO A 174 6.65 16.63 -5.50
C PRO A 174 6.90 15.10 -5.42
N GLY A 175 5.83 14.34 -5.19
CA GLY A 175 5.90 12.88 -5.07
C GLY A 175 6.33 12.36 -3.71
N GLN A 176 6.61 13.23 -2.74
CA GLN A 176 6.84 12.81 -1.36
C GLN A 176 5.52 12.65 -0.61
N PRO A 177 5.46 11.72 0.35
CA PRO A 177 4.20 11.32 0.96
C PRO A 177 3.55 12.44 1.78
N TYR A 178 4.27 13.00 2.73
CA TYR A 178 3.77 14.00 3.70
C TYR A 178 4.96 14.70 4.36
N LYS A 179 4.70 15.87 4.93
CA LYS A 179 5.63 16.54 5.86
C LYS A 179 5.47 16.00 7.27
N HIS A 180 4.22 15.88 7.71
CA HIS A 180 3.87 15.41 9.06
C HIS A 180 2.96 14.20 8.96
N MET A 181 3.17 13.22 9.84
CA MET A 181 2.28 12.10 10.06
C MET A 181 2.11 11.86 11.56
N GLN A 182 0.85 11.78 12.01
CA GLN A 182 0.46 11.25 13.31
C GLN A 182 -0.67 10.24 13.02
N THR A 183 -0.38 8.96 13.19
CA THR A 183 -1.35 7.90 12.93
C THR A 183 -1.49 7.03 14.17
N LEU A 184 -2.72 6.82 14.59
CA LEU A 184 -3.10 5.88 15.64
C LEU A 184 -3.89 4.74 15.01
N TRP A 185 -3.44 3.52 15.23
CA TRP A 185 -4.12 2.31 14.79
C TRP A 185 -4.30 1.37 15.97
N TYR A 186 -5.51 0.83 16.09
CA TYR A 186 -5.86 -0.18 17.09
C TYR A 186 -6.47 -1.38 16.39
N HIS A 187 -6.13 -2.58 16.86
CA HIS A 187 -6.71 -3.84 16.42
C HIS A 187 -7.11 -4.70 17.62
N TYR A 188 -8.28 -5.30 17.50
CA TYR A 188 -8.76 -6.38 18.37
C TYR A 188 -9.02 -7.62 17.53
N GLY A 189 -8.45 -8.73 17.91
CA GLY A 189 -8.59 -10.03 17.27
C GLY A 189 -7.32 -10.86 17.39
N ASN A 190 -7.43 -12.15 17.21
CA ASN A 190 -6.32 -13.10 17.11
C ASN A 190 -6.69 -14.24 16.18
N GLU A 191 -5.76 -15.17 15.93
CA GLU A 191 -5.96 -16.30 15.00
C GLU A 191 -7.06 -17.26 15.47
N ASP A 192 -7.28 -17.39 16.78
CA ASP A 192 -8.31 -18.29 17.37
C ASP A 192 -9.72 -17.70 17.31
N ASN A 193 -9.87 -16.40 17.03
CA ASN A 193 -11.15 -15.70 16.98
C ASN A 193 -11.51 -15.39 15.52
N PRO A 194 -12.66 -15.89 15.01
CA PRO A 194 -13.08 -15.54 13.65
C PRO A 194 -13.38 -14.05 13.47
N PHE A 195 -13.59 -13.30 14.55
CA PHE A 195 -13.88 -11.86 14.50
C PHE A 195 -12.65 -11.02 14.80
N GLY A 196 -12.39 -10.06 13.93
CA GLY A 196 -11.37 -9.03 14.11
C GLY A 196 -11.92 -7.65 13.76
N ILE A 197 -11.48 -6.63 14.47
CA ILE A 197 -11.79 -5.22 14.17
C ILE A 197 -10.58 -4.33 14.39
N SER A 198 -10.37 -3.42 13.44
CA SER A 198 -9.38 -2.36 13.56
C SER A 198 -10.05 -0.99 13.48
N ALA A 199 -9.46 -0.02 14.16
CA ALA A 199 -9.80 1.39 14.04
C ALA A 199 -8.54 2.19 13.71
N LEU A 200 -8.66 3.16 12.81
CA LEU A 200 -7.55 4.01 12.37
C LEU A 200 -7.96 5.48 12.46
N PHE A 201 -7.06 6.29 13.02
CA PHE A 201 -7.05 7.73 12.90
C PHE A 201 -5.68 8.17 12.37
N SER A 202 -5.66 8.91 11.27
CA SER A 202 -4.43 9.45 10.67
C SER A 202 -4.58 10.93 10.41
N ASN A 203 -3.62 11.73 10.89
CA ASN A 203 -3.49 13.15 10.63
C ASN A 203 -2.23 13.37 9.79
N LEU A 204 -2.42 13.69 8.52
CA LEU A 204 -1.34 13.91 7.57
C LEU A 204 -1.27 15.38 7.18
N GLY A 205 -0.05 15.93 7.19
CA GLY A 205 0.21 17.31 6.83
C GLY A 205 1.11 17.42 5.61
N TRP A 206 0.69 18.21 4.61
CA TRP A 206 1.48 18.53 3.43
C TRP A 206 1.87 19.99 3.44
N GLU A 207 3.04 20.31 2.91
CA GLU A 207 3.48 21.67 2.72
C GLU A 207 2.51 22.41 1.79
N HIS A 208 2.02 23.55 2.23
CA HIS A 208 1.20 24.41 1.39
C HIS A 208 2.11 25.34 0.58
N THR A 209 2.15 25.18 -0.72
CA THR A 209 2.82 26.11 -1.64
C THR A 209 1.79 27.14 -2.10
N PRO A 210 2.05 28.46 -2.01
CA PRO A 210 3.36 29.12 -2.05
C PRO A 210 3.89 29.65 -0.71
N SER A 211 3.48 29.14 0.43
CA SER A 211 3.94 29.66 1.72
C SER A 211 5.47 29.70 1.82
N ALA A 212 6.03 30.87 2.05
CA ALA A 212 7.46 31.04 2.28
C ALA A 212 7.90 30.55 3.67
N GLN A 213 6.95 30.22 4.56
CA GLN A 213 7.21 29.94 5.98
C GLN A 213 7.12 28.45 6.34
N GLY A 214 6.75 27.59 5.38
CA GLY A 214 6.65 26.16 5.65
C GLY A 214 5.36 25.74 6.37
N ASP A 215 4.25 26.45 6.11
CA ASP A 215 2.94 26.07 6.64
C ASP A 215 2.45 24.75 6.04
N ALA A 216 1.83 23.93 6.84
CA ALA A 216 1.25 22.67 6.38
C ALA A 216 -0.28 22.71 6.45
N ARG A 217 -0.93 22.10 5.47
CA ARG A 217 -2.36 21.79 5.49
C ARG A 217 -2.55 20.34 5.90
N PHE A 218 -3.54 20.10 6.73
CA PHE A 218 -3.76 18.79 7.34
C PHE A 218 -5.07 18.18 6.87
N MET A 219 -4.99 16.88 6.57
CA MET A 219 -6.13 16.01 6.34
C MET A 219 -6.18 14.94 7.42
N GLN A 220 -7.34 14.74 8.00
CA GLN A 220 -7.62 13.66 8.94
C GLN A 220 -8.37 12.56 8.20
N THR A 221 -7.95 11.31 8.40
CA THR A 221 -8.66 10.11 7.97
C THR A 221 -9.00 9.29 9.19
N LEU A 222 -10.26 8.92 9.35
CA LEU A 222 -10.72 8.06 10.44
C LEU A 222 -11.62 6.97 9.89
N GLY A 223 -11.57 5.79 10.48
CA GLY A 223 -12.42 4.69 10.06
C GLY A 223 -12.08 3.37 10.72
N ALA A 224 -12.70 2.32 10.21
CA ALA A 224 -12.58 0.98 10.74
C ALA A 224 -12.53 -0.08 9.63
N TYR A 225 -11.93 -1.20 9.98
CA TYR A 225 -11.89 -2.41 9.19
C TYR A 225 -12.33 -3.59 10.06
N VAL A 226 -13.23 -4.41 9.56
CA VAL A 226 -13.83 -5.55 10.27
C VAL A 226 -13.62 -6.80 9.45
N THR A 227 -13.26 -7.89 10.12
CA THR A 227 -13.19 -9.22 9.53
C THR A 227 -14.04 -10.19 10.34
N TYR A 228 -14.72 -11.11 9.65
CA TYR A 228 -15.40 -12.24 10.27
C TYR A 228 -15.21 -13.49 9.42
N ARG A 229 -14.48 -14.47 9.94
CA ARG A 229 -14.02 -15.68 9.21
C ARG A 229 -14.49 -16.97 9.86
N PRO A 230 -15.82 -17.26 9.85
CA PRO A 230 -16.31 -18.57 10.29
C PRO A 230 -16.02 -19.58 9.19
N GLU A 231 -15.56 -20.77 9.57
CA GLU A 231 -15.19 -21.92 8.73
C GLU A 231 -15.15 -21.74 7.20
N LYS A 232 -16.32 -21.48 6.56
CA LYS A 232 -16.47 -21.40 5.09
C LYS A 232 -16.61 -19.99 4.52
N PHE A 233 -16.62 -18.97 5.38
CA PHE A 233 -16.81 -17.59 4.94
C PHE A 233 -15.64 -16.71 5.36
N ASP A 234 -15.32 -15.74 4.51
CA ASP A 234 -14.36 -14.67 4.75
C ASP A 234 -15.08 -13.34 4.47
N LEU A 235 -15.62 -12.72 5.53
CA LEU A 235 -16.33 -11.46 5.44
C LEU A 235 -15.38 -10.33 5.85
N GLN A 236 -15.25 -9.33 4.99
CA GLN A 236 -14.42 -8.16 5.23
C GLN A 236 -15.21 -6.91 4.91
N ALA A 237 -15.13 -5.91 5.76
CA ALA A 237 -15.75 -4.61 5.53
C ALA A 237 -14.87 -3.50 6.06
N SER A 238 -14.82 -2.37 5.34
CA SER A 238 -14.15 -1.16 5.78
C SER A 238 -14.96 0.08 5.47
N ALA A 239 -14.80 1.10 6.32
CA ALA A 239 -15.36 2.42 6.08
C ALA A 239 -14.41 3.48 6.62
N TYR A 240 -14.13 4.52 5.81
CA TYR A 240 -13.23 5.61 6.17
C TYR A 240 -13.83 6.95 5.75
N TYR A 241 -13.59 7.97 6.55
CA TYR A 241 -13.98 9.35 6.30
C TYR A 241 -12.76 10.26 6.35
N GLN A 242 -12.70 11.22 5.44
CA GLN A 242 -11.63 12.21 5.34
C GLN A 242 -12.19 13.61 5.53
N THR A 243 -11.48 14.42 6.34
CA THR A 243 -11.81 15.82 6.64
C THR A 243 -10.55 16.64 6.75
N GLY A 244 -10.68 17.97 6.88
CA GLY A 244 -9.55 18.88 6.98
C GLY A 244 -9.38 19.76 5.74
N LYS A 245 -8.13 19.98 5.32
CA LYS A 245 -7.77 20.85 4.20
C LYS A 245 -6.88 20.14 3.20
N THR A 246 -7.07 20.38 1.91
CA THR A 246 -6.20 19.85 0.83
C THR A 246 -5.00 20.76 0.58
N LEU A 247 -4.07 20.29 -0.26
CA LEU A 247 -2.98 21.11 -0.82
C LEU A 247 -3.47 22.11 -1.84
N ASP A 248 -4.58 21.81 -2.53
CA ASP A 248 -5.17 22.64 -3.56
C ASP A 248 -6.00 23.81 -2.97
N ASN A 249 -6.75 24.48 -3.82
CA ASN A 249 -7.54 25.66 -3.43
C ASN A 249 -8.86 25.31 -2.70
N TYR A 250 -8.98 24.11 -2.17
CA TYR A 250 -10.12 23.71 -1.36
C TYR A 250 -9.90 24.08 0.11
N ASP A 251 -10.91 24.66 0.72
CA ASP A 251 -10.87 25.03 2.14
C ASP A 251 -11.31 23.89 3.07
N LYS A 252 -12.00 22.89 2.53
CA LYS A 252 -12.58 21.80 3.30
C LYS A 252 -12.51 20.48 2.54
N ILE A 253 -12.28 19.38 3.27
CA ILE A 253 -12.42 18.01 2.78
C ILE A 253 -13.66 17.39 3.42
N SER A 254 -14.47 16.66 2.63
CA SER A 254 -15.57 15.81 3.10
C SER A 254 -15.71 14.62 2.15
N ALA A 255 -14.82 13.65 2.30
CA ALA A 255 -14.75 12.49 1.43
C ALA A 255 -14.87 11.20 2.24
N TRP A 256 -15.40 10.13 1.64
CA TRP A 256 -15.58 8.87 2.32
C TRP A 256 -15.48 7.67 1.37
N MET A 257 -15.15 6.53 1.92
CA MET A 257 -15.20 5.26 1.23
C MET A 257 -15.85 4.19 2.09
N ALA A 258 -16.42 3.19 1.43
CA ALA A 258 -16.87 1.96 2.06
C ALA A 258 -16.53 0.77 1.15
N SER A 259 -16.23 -0.37 1.75
CA SER A 259 -15.96 -1.62 1.05
C SER A 259 -16.57 -2.80 1.81
N VAL A 260 -17.09 -3.75 1.04
CA VAL A 260 -17.53 -5.05 1.56
C VAL A 260 -17.02 -6.13 0.61
N ASN A 261 -16.42 -7.18 1.17
CA ASN A 261 -16.04 -8.39 0.43
C ASN A 261 -16.55 -9.63 1.17
N VAL A 262 -17.17 -10.53 0.44
CA VAL A 262 -17.72 -11.79 0.93
C VAL A 262 -17.04 -12.93 0.18
N GLY A 263 -16.20 -13.67 0.87
CA GLY A 263 -15.59 -14.91 0.39
C GLY A 263 -16.39 -16.13 0.85
N PHE A 264 -16.60 -17.10 -0.03
CA PHE A 264 -17.19 -18.40 0.28
C PHE A 264 -16.24 -19.50 -0.15
N MET A 265 -15.88 -20.37 0.79
CA MET A 265 -14.96 -21.50 0.61
C MET A 265 -15.71 -22.81 0.85
N PRO A 266 -16.35 -23.40 -0.17
CA PRO A 266 -17.07 -24.68 -0.03
C PRO A 266 -16.13 -25.83 0.38
N ASN A 267 -14.86 -25.76 -0.01
CA ASN A 267 -13.78 -26.67 0.35
C ASN A 267 -12.43 -25.93 0.25
N GLU A 268 -11.33 -26.62 0.52
CA GLU A 268 -9.96 -26.08 0.52
C GLU A 268 -9.47 -25.63 -0.88
N GLN A 269 -10.06 -26.14 -1.94
CA GLN A 269 -9.62 -25.86 -3.32
C GLN A 269 -10.30 -24.64 -3.94
N TRP A 270 -11.54 -24.32 -3.52
CA TRP A 270 -12.33 -23.29 -4.16
C TRP A 270 -12.65 -22.14 -3.20
N LYS A 271 -12.40 -20.92 -3.66
CA LYS A 271 -12.88 -19.69 -3.02
C LYS A 271 -13.61 -18.84 -4.06
N PHE A 272 -14.83 -18.43 -3.74
CA PHE A 272 -15.63 -17.49 -4.51
C PHE A 272 -15.71 -16.17 -3.73
N ASN A 273 -15.56 -15.05 -4.42
CA ASN A 273 -15.63 -13.72 -3.82
C ASN A 273 -16.69 -12.87 -4.52
N LEU A 274 -17.44 -12.12 -3.72
CA LEU A 274 -18.28 -11.01 -4.16
C LEU A 274 -17.83 -9.77 -3.40
N GLY A 275 -17.45 -8.73 -4.12
CA GLY A 275 -16.96 -7.48 -3.54
C GLY A 275 -17.69 -6.26 -4.08
N TYR A 276 -17.77 -5.22 -3.27
CA TYR A 276 -18.23 -3.90 -3.66
C TYR A 276 -17.41 -2.83 -2.95
N ASP A 277 -16.85 -1.94 -3.74
CA ASP A 277 -16.12 -0.76 -3.28
C ASP A 277 -16.85 0.51 -3.71
N TYR A 278 -16.89 1.49 -2.82
CA TYR A 278 -17.43 2.81 -3.07
C TYR A 278 -16.45 3.87 -2.55
N LEU A 279 -16.01 4.76 -3.42
CA LEU A 279 -15.18 5.92 -3.12
C LEU A 279 -15.94 7.16 -3.57
N SER A 280 -16.20 8.09 -2.64
CA SER A 280 -16.88 9.35 -2.96
C SER A 280 -16.12 10.19 -3.96
N GLY A 281 -16.83 11.09 -4.64
CA GLY A 281 -16.28 12.01 -5.63
C GLY A 281 -17.08 13.29 -5.77
N GLU A 282 -16.70 14.12 -6.75
CA GLU A 282 -17.34 15.41 -7.06
C GLU A 282 -17.43 15.62 -8.57
N ASP A 283 -18.41 16.39 -9.03
CA ASP A 283 -18.61 16.75 -10.44
C ASP A 283 -17.94 18.08 -10.82
N GLU A 284 -18.01 19.06 -9.91
CA GLU A 284 -17.47 20.38 -10.10
C GLU A 284 -16.55 20.79 -8.95
N LYS A 285 -15.62 21.69 -9.23
CA LYS A 285 -14.73 22.27 -8.21
C LYS A 285 -15.51 23.31 -7.38
N GLY A 286 -16.01 22.88 -6.22
CA GLY A 286 -16.57 23.75 -5.19
C GLY A 286 -15.54 24.11 -4.12
N ASP A 287 -16.01 24.64 -2.98
CA ASP A 287 -15.17 24.95 -1.81
C ASP A 287 -14.81 23.72 -0.98
N THR A 288 -15.51 22.59 -1.21
CA THR A 288 -15.33 21.32 -0.51
C THR A 288 -14.82 20.26 -1.46
N TYR A 289 -13.74 19.60 -1.09
CA TYR A 289 -13.18 18.46 -1.79
C TYR A 289 -13.86 17.16 -1.33
N ASN A 290 -14.54 16.47 -2.22
CA ASN A 290 -15.33 15.28 -1.92
C ASN A 290 -14.74 13.97 -2.49
N THR A 291 -13.66 14.02 -3.26
CA THR A 291 -13.04 12.82 -3.82
C THR A 291 -12.17 12.13 -2.77
N PHE A 292 -12.45 10.85 -2.51
CA PHE A 292 -11.70 10.08 -1.52
C PHE A 292 -10.26 9.84 -1.99
N ASN A 293 -9.31 10.13 -1.10
CA ASN A 293 -7.89 9.88 -1.34
C ASN A 293 -7.45 8.57 -0.65
N PRO A 294 -7.10 7.51 -1.41
CA PRO A 294 -6.70 6.22 -0.83
C PRO A 294 -5.29 6.21 -0.23
N LEU A 295 -4.67 7.37 -0.02
CA LEU A 295 -3.38 7.58 0.66
C LEU A 295 -2.24 6.69 0.09
N TYR A 296 -1.67 5.87 0.96
CA TYR A 296 -0.48 5.04 0.71
C TYR A 296 -0.84 3.55 0.64
N GLY A 297 -2.04 3.22 0.18
CA GLY A 297 -2.50 1.85 0.02
C GLY A 297 -1.76 1.08 -1.09
N THR A 298 -1.87 -0.23 -1.06
CA THR A 298 -1.45 -1.12 -2.15
C THR A 298 -2.56 -1.20 -3.20
N HIS A 299 -2.76 -0.12 -3.95
CA HIS A 299 -3.93 0.07 -4.82
C HIS A 299 -4.03 -0.97 -5.93
N HIS A 300 -2.92 -1.57 -6.36
CA HIS A 300 -2.92 -2.68 -7.32
C HIS A 300 -3.73 -3.91 -6.86
N LYS A 301 -4.02 -4.05 -5.56
CA LYS A 301 -4.91 -5.10 -5.03
C LYS A 301 -6.38 -4.83 -5.32
N PHE A 302 -6.73 -3.59 -5.69
CA PHE A 302 -8.09 -3.09 -5.78
C PHE A 302 -8.32 -2.43 -7.13
N TYR A 303 -9.57 -2.30 -7.52
CA TYR A 303 -10.02 -1.52 -8.69
C TYR A 303 -9.46 -2.00 -10.03
N GLY A 304 -9.21 -3.34 -10.16
CA GLY A 304 -8.72 -3.99 -11.38
C GLY A 304 -7.20 -3.93 -11.57
N ALA A 305 -6.63 -5.01 -12.09
CA ALA A 305 -5.18 -5.20 -12.18
C ALA A 305 -4.48 -4.35 -13.25
N MET A 306 -5.22 -3.69 -14.15
CA MET A 306 -4.65 -2.75 -15.13
C MET A 306 -4.39 -1.36 -14.56
N ASP A 307 -4.61 -1.12 -13.27
CA ASP A 307 -4.28 0.11 -12.52
C ASP A 307 -4.86 1.41 -13.09
N TYR A 308 -6.02 1.38 -13.77
CA TYR A 308 -6.65 2.59 -14.29
C TYR A 308 -7.08 3.56 -13.18
N PHE A 309 -7.38 3.04 -11.99
CA PHE A 309 -7.88 3.80 -10.84
C PHE A 309 -6.87 3.78 -9.67
N TYR A 310 -5.60 3.69 -10.01
CA TYR A 310 -4.49 3.57 -9.07
C TYR A 310 -4.20 4.86 -8.29
N MET A 311 -4.37 6.00 -8.94
CA MET A 311 -4.01 7.31 -8.37
C MET A 311 -5.19 7.91 -7.61
N ALA A 312 -4.89 8.68 -6.55
CA ALA A 312 -5.86 9.55 -5.93
C ALA A 312 -6.48 10.49 -6.98
N GLU A 313 -7.76 10.83 -6.80
CA GLU A 313 -8.52 11.69 -7.73
C GLU A 313 -8.80 11.06 -9.11
N ASN A 314 -8.64 9.76 -9.24
CA ASN A 314 -8.94 9.08 -10.49
C ASN A 314 -9.93 7.90 -10.26
N PRO A 315 -11.22 8.00 -10.63
CA PRO A 315 -11.85 9.18 -11.23
C PRO A 315 -12.22 10.24 -10.17
N ARG A 316 -12.15 11.50 -10.53
CA ARG A 316 -12.56 12.62 -9.67
C ARG A 316 -14.01 12.51 -9.23
N GLN A 317 -14.88 11.98 -10.09
CA GLN A 317 -16.29 11.72 -9.83
C GLN A 317 -16.53 10.57 -8.84
N GLY A 318 -15.46 10.01 -8.25
CA GLY A 318 -15.54 8.86 -7.38
C GLY A 318 -15.71 7.54 -8.14
N LEU A 319 -15.50 6.44 -7.46
CA LEU A 319 -15.48 5.11 -8.06
C LEU A 319 -16.40 4.15 -7.31
N GLN A 320 -17.18 3.40 -8.08
CA GLN A 320 -17.81 2.16 -7.63
C GLN A 320 -17.19 1.00 -8.38
N ASP A 321 -16.83 -0.06 -7.68
CA ASP A 321 -16.30 -1.29 -8.25
C ASP A 321 -17.10 -2.49 -7.73
N ILE A 322 -17.81 -3.17 -8.62
CA ILE A 322 -18.52 -4.43 -8.35
C ILE A 322 -17.63 -5.57 -8.79
N GLN A 323 -17.27 -6.47 -7.87
CA GLN A 323 -16.27 -7.49 -8.08
C GLN A 323 -16.85 -8.90 -7.93
N LEU A 324 -16.49 -9.78 -8.84
CA LEU A 324 -16.74 -11.22 -8.77
C LEU A 324 -15.41 -11.94 -8.96
N GLY A 325 -15.05 -12.81 -8.01
CA GLY A 325 -13.79 -13.53 -8.05
C GLY A 325 -13.95 -15.03 -7.83
N VAL A 326 -13.07 -15.79 -8.43
CA VAL A 326 -12.89 -17.22 -8.16
C VAL A 326 -11.40 -17.53 -8.02
N THR A 327 -11.07 -18.30 -7.00
CA THR A 327 -9.73 -18.90 -6.83
C THR A 327 -9.88 -20.41 -6.79
N PHE A 328 -9.08 -21.09 -7.59
CA PHE A 328 -8.98 -22.54 -7.60
C PHE A 328 -7.54 -22.96 -7.28
N THR A 329 -7.39 -23.72 -6.20
CA THR A 329 -6.09 -24.19 -5.68
C THR A 329 -6.07 -25.72 -5.75
N PRO A 330 -5.81 -26.30 -6.94
CA PRO A 330 -5.84 -27.77 -7.11
C PRO A 330 -4.75 -28.49 -6.33
N THR A 331 -3.66 -27.81 -6.03
CA THR A 331 -2.55 -28.31 -5.22
C THR A 331 -1.99 -27.18 -4.35
N GLU A 332 -1.24 -27.49 -3.31
CA GLU A 332 -0.55 -26.50 -2.47
C GLU A 332 0.39 -25.54 -3.25
N LYS A 333 0.87 -26.00 -4.41
CA LYS A 333 1.81 -25.25 -5.25
C LYS A 333 1.17 -24.42 -6.35
N LEU A 334 -0.10 -24.64 -6.67
CA LEU A 334 -0.77 -24.00 -7.81
C LEU A 334 -2.04 -23.32 -7.39
N ALA A 335 -2.14 -22.01 -7.66
CA ALA A 335 -3.38 -21.25 -7.53
C ALA A 335 -3.72 -20.57 -8.87
N LEU A 336 -4.96 -20.71 -9.29
CA LEU A 336 -5.55 -20.05 -10.44
C LEU A 336 -6.61 -19.06 -9.96
N LYS A 337 -6.52 -17.81 -10.40
CA LYS A 337 -7.43 -16.75 -9.99
C LYS A 337 -8.07 -16.11 -11.21
N ALA A 338 -9.35 -15.82 -11.13
CA ALA A 338 -10.06 -15.02 -12.11
C ALA A 338 -10.95 -14.03 -11.38
N ASN A 339 -10.82 -12.74 -11.72
CA ASN A 339 -11.65 -11.68 -11.18
C ASN A 339 -12.31 -10.93 -12.33
N ARG A 340 -13.55 -10.51 -12.11
CA ARG A 340 -14.30 -9.61 -12.98
C ARG A 340 -14.67 -8.36 -12.19
N HIS A 341 -14.45 -7.22 -12.79
CA HIS A 341 -14.79 -5.91 -12.27
C HIS A 341 -15.81 -5.23 -13.18
N TYR A 342 -16.69 -4.45 -12.58
CA TYR A 342 -17.54 -3.51 -13.28
C TYR A 342 -17.47 -2.15 -12.61
N PHE A 343 -16.98 -1.14 -13.35
CA PHE A 343 -16.64 0.18 -12.82
C PHE A 343 -17.68 1.21 -13.21
N LEU A 344 -18.05 2.06 -12.23
CA LEU A 344 -18.96 3.19 -12.42
C LEU A 344 -18.40 4.41 -11.70
N GLU A 345 -18.65 5.60 -12.24
CA GLU A 345 -18.54 6.84 -11.49
C GLU A 345 -19.63 6.93 -10.42
N VAL A 346 -19.33 7.61 -9.30
CA VAL A 346 -20.31 7.86 -8.25
C VAL A 346 -21.21 9.03 -8.60
N VAL A 347 -20.61 10.14 -9.01
CA VAL A 347 -21.33 11.35 -9.37
C VAL A 347 -21.83 11.25 -10.81
N LYS A 348 -23.12 11.44 -11.01
CA LYS A 348 -23.72 11.46 -12.31
C LYS A 348 -23.56 12.84 -12.96
N ILE A 349 -22.89 12.90 -14.10
CA ILE A 349 -22.77 14.10 -14.91
C ILE A 349 -23.92 14.09 -15.93
N ASP A 350 -24.61 15.22 -16.08
CA ASP A 350 -25.70 15.37 -17.04
C ASP A 350 -25.28 15.00 -18.46
N GLY A 351 -26.09 14.16 -19.10
CA GLY A 351 -25.84 13.65 -20.45
C GLY A 351 -24.81 12.53 -20.54
N LYS A 352 -24.24 12.05 -19.43
CA LYS A 352 -23.31 10.92 -19.38
C LYS A 352 -23.89 9.73 -18.63
N ASP A 353 -23.53 8.52 -19.07
CA ASP A 353 -23.73 7.30 -18.32
C ASP A 353 -22.58 7.14 -17.31
N GLN A 354 -22.87 6.65 -16.11
CA GLN A 354 -21.86 6.42 -15.06
C GLN A 354 -20.94 5.23 -15.36
N GLY A 355 -21.31 4.34 -16.29
CA GLY A 355 -20.52 3.14 -16.59
C GLY A 355 -19.17 3.45 -17.24
N LEU A 356 -18.07 3.13 -16.58
CA LEU A 356 -16.71 3.28 -17.10
C LEU A 356 -16.26 2.06 -17.90
N GLY A 357 -16.82 0.88 -17.61
CA GLY A 357 -16.50 -0.35 -18.31
C GLY A 357 -16.33 -1.56 -17.37
N ALA A 358 -15.80 -2.63 -17.93
CA ALA A 358 -15.56 -3.88 -17.19
C ALA A 358 -14.15 -4.39 -17.45
N ALA A 359 -13.51 -4.97 -16.42
CA ALA A 359 -12.23 -5.67 -16.56
C ALA A 359 -12.37 -7.15 -16.21
N VAL A 360 -11.47 -7.94 -16.76
CA VAL A 360 -11.27 -9.34 -16.41
C VAL A 360 -9.79 -9.55 -16.16
N ASP A 361 -9.46 -10.05 -14.96
CA ASP A 361 -8.10 -10.31 -14.51
C ASP A 361 -7.93 -11.81 -14.28
N LEU A 362 -6.92 -12.40 -14.91
CA LEU A 362 -6.54 -13.80 -14.77
C LEU A 362 -5.13 -13.86 -14.20
N GLN A 363 -4.91 -14.73 -13.20
CA GLN A 363 -3.59 -14.94 -12.62
C GLN A 363 -3.36 -16.41 -12.31
N LEU A 364 -2.15 -16.87 -12.60
CA LEU A 364 -1.60 -18.14 -12.17
C LEU A 364 -0.42 -17.89 -11.26
N ASP A 365 -0.46 -18.47 -10.07
CA ASP A 365 0.66 -18.53 -9.13
C ASP A 365 1.14 -19.97 -9.02
N TYR A 366 2.44 -20.20 -9.26
CA TYR A 366 3.04 -21.53 -9.18
C TYR A 366 4.34 -21.52 -8.39
N GLU A 367 4.39 -22.30 -7.33
CA GLU A 367 5.59 -22.54 -6.55
C GLU A 367 6.46 -23.60 -7.22
N LEU A 368 7.45 -23.16 -8.01
CA LEU A 368 8.36 -24.04 -8.75
C LEU A 368 9.16 -24.93 -7.81
N MET A 369 9.69 -24.35 -6.76
CA MET A 369 10.39 -25.00 -5.65
C MET A 369 10.37 -24.04 -4.45
N ARG A 370 10.85 -24.49 -3.31
CA ARG A 370 10.99 -23.65 -2.12
C ARG A 370 11.69 -22.32 -2.48
N ASP A 371 11.13 -21.20 -2.04
CA ASP A 371 11.64 -19.84 -2.25
C ASP A 371 11.66 -19.37 -3.73
N VAL A 372 11.04 -20.11 -4.66
CA VAL A 372 10.97 -19.77 -6.09
C VAL A 372 9.53 -19.82 -6.60
N LYS A 373 8.97 -18.64 -6.88
CA LYS A 373 7.58 -18.50 -7.35
C LYS A 373 7.53 -17.92 -8.77
N LEU A 374 6.75 -18.58 -9.63
CA LEU A 374 6.35 -18.07 -10.93
C LEU A 374 4.93 -17.50 -10.82
N THR A 375 4.73 -16.27 -11.29
CA THR A 375 3.40 -15.67 -11.43
C THR A 375 3.19 -15.26 -12.87
N VAL A 376 2.07 -15.64 -13.45
CA VAL A 376 1.64 -15.24 -14.80
C VAL A 376 0.32 -14.53 -14.68
N GLY A 377 0.18 -13.35 -15.27
CA GLY A 377 -1.07 -12.58 -15.28
C GLY A 377 -1.45 -12.13 -16.67
N TYR A 378 -2.76 -12.04 -16.88
CA TYR A 378 -3.37 -11.43 -18.06
C TYR A 378 -4.61 -10.67 -17.63
N SER A 379 -4.73 -9.43 -18.09
CA SER A 379 -5.87 -8.58 -17.79
C SER A 379 -6.35 -7.87 -19.06
N THR A 380 -7.66 -7.65 -19.15
CA THR A 380 -8.24 -6.88 -20.25
C THR A 380 -9.33 -5.94 -19.74
N MET A 381 -9.38 -4.73 -20.32
CA MET A 381 -10.38 -3.71 -20.02
C MET A 381 -11.29 -3.48 -21.24
N PHE A 382 -12.57 -3.63 -21.01
CA PHE A 382 -13.64 -3.29 -21.96
C PHE A 382 -14.16 -1.89 -21.61
N ALA A 383 -13.42 -0.87 -22.05
CA ALA A 383 -13.71 0.52 -21.76
C ALA A 383 -15.04 0.96 -22.40
N SER A 384 -15.85 1.70 -21.64
CA SER A 384 -17.02 2.40 -22.19
C SER A 384 -16.57 3.65 -22.96
N LYS A 385 -17.50 4.27 -23.69
CA LYS A 385 -17.25 5.55 -24.36
C LYS A 385 -16.95 6.73 -23.42
N TRP A 386 -17.19 6.56 -22.11
CA TRP A 386 -16.95 7.57 -21.07
C TRP A 386 -15.59 7.41 -20.37
N MET A 387 -14.97 6.23 -20.51
CA MET A 387 -13.66 5.95 -19.90
C MET A 387 -12.55 6.94 -20.31
N PRO A 388 -12.51 7.50 -21.54
CA PRO A 388 -11.50 8.49 -21.91
C PRO A 388 -11.45 9.74 -21.02
N ALA A 389 -12.58 10.15 -20.47
CA ALA A 389 -12.63 11.30 -19.54
C ALA A 389 -11.87 11.04 -18.23
N VAL A 390 -11.67 9.77 -17.87
CA VAL A 390 -10.98 9.34 -16.65
C VAL A 390 -9.53 8.96 -16.94
N ALA A 391 -9.28 8.15 -17.95
CA ALA A 391 -7.99 7.45 -18.08
C ALA A 391 -7.43 7.48 -19.51
N GLY A 392 -7.62 8.54 -20.29
CA GLY A 392 -6.93 8.55 -21.55
C GLY A 392 -7.43 9.50 -22.64
N PRO A 393 -6.90 9.34 -23.85
CA PRO A 393 -7.27 10.16 -25.00
C PRO A 393 -8.67 9.81 -25.50
N GLU A 394 -9.34 10.76 -26.15
CA GLU A 394 -10.65 10.55 -26.79
C GLU A 394 -10.60 9.48 -27.88
N SER A 395 -9.51 9.42 -28.65
CA SER A 395 -9.28 8.39 -29.68
C SER A 395 -8.32 7.33 -29.14
N TYR A 396 -8.81 6.12 -28.96
CA TYR A 396 -8.07 5.00 -28.37
C TYR A 396 -8.38 3.68 -29.08
N LYS A 397 -7.46 2.73 -28.95
CA LYS A 397 -7.69 1.35 -29.40
C LYS A 397 -8.78 0.69 -28.57
N ARG A 398 -9.72 0.03 -29.22
CA ARG A 398 -10.85 -0.62 -28.55
C ARG A 398 -10.41 -1.76 -27.63
N TRP A 399 -9.35 -2.49 -28.00
CA TRP A 399 -8.78 -3.57 -27.20
C TRP A 399 -7.66 -3.04 -26.32
N GLN A 400 -7.85 -3.19 -25.02
CA GLN A 400 -6.90 -2.81 -23.97
C GLN A 400 -6.56 -4.07 -23.20
N ASP A 401 -5.28 -4.44 -23.13
CA ASP A 401 -4.86 -5.59 -22.35
C ASP A 401 -3.44 -5.43 -21.79
N TRP A 402 -3.16 -6.23 -20.81
CA TRP A 402 -1.89 -6.28 -20.11
C TRP A 402 -1.56 -7.72 -19.76
N ALA A 403 -0.31 -8.10 -19.93
CA ALA A 403 0.18 -9.41 -19.56
C ALA A 403 1.52 -9.31 -18.86
N PHE A 404 1.79 -10.22 -17.95
CA PHE A 404 3.10 -10.32 -17.33
C PHE A 404 3.48 -11.75 -16.97
N VAL A 405 4.79 -11.98 -16.90
CA VAL A 405 5.40 -13.17 -16.32
C VAL A 405 6.44 -12.71 -15.32
N SER A 406 6.31 -13.12 -14.07
CA SER A 406 7.22 -12.76 -12.98
C SER A 406 7.84 -14.00 -12.36
N LEU A 407 9.15 -14.04 -12.30
CA LEU A 407 9.91 -15.01 -11.52
C LEU A 407 10.48 -14.31 -10.28
N ASN A 408 10.13 -14.79 -9.10
CA ASN A 408 10.61 -14.31 -7.82
C ASN A 408 11.41 -15.41 -7.11
N ILE A 409 12.68 -15.16 -6.87
CA ILE A 409 13.62 -16.01 -6.14
C ILE A 409 13.93 -15.28 -4.85
N ASN A 410 13.52 -15.80 -3.69
CA ASN A 410 13.60 -15.10 -2.42
C ASN A 410 14.07 -16.01 -1.26
N PRO A 411 15.28 -16.60 -1.32
CA PRO A 411 15.78 -17.47 -0.27
C PRO A 411 16.25 -16.70 0.96
N ARG A 412 16.08 -17.30 2.14
CA ARG A 412 16.90 -17.03 3.31
C ARG A 412 18.23 -17.75 3.15
N ILE A 413 19.30 -17.00 2.89
CA ILE A 413 20.63 -17.56 2.60
C ILE A 413 21.46 -17.85 3.84
N LEU A 414 21.12 -17.22 4.96
CA LEU A 414 21.74 -17.47 6.25
C LEU A 414 20.72 -17.27 7.37
N SER A 415 20.69 -18.19 8.33
CA SER A 415 20.12 -18.02 9.66
C SER A 415 21.10 -18.62 10.65
N PHE A 416 21.55 -17.81 11.59
CA PHE A 416 22.54 -18.22 12.59
C PHE A 416 22.12 -17.72 13.97
N LYS A 417 22.11 -18.65 14.93
CA LYS A 417 21.76 -18.39 16.34
C LYS A 417 22.95 -18.71 17.24
N TRP A 418 23.18 -17.90 18.28
CA TRP A 418 24.24 -18.08 19.27
C TRP A 418 23.88 -17.56 20.65
#